data_22739f4fcacc1767ec7716c58595038a
#
_entry.id   22739f4fcacc1767ec7716c58595038a
#
_cell.length_a   1.000
_cell.length_b   1.000
_cell.length_c   1.000
_cell.angle_alpha   90.00
_cell.angle_beta   90.00
_cell.angle_gamma   90.00
#
_symmetry.space_group_name_H-M   'P 1'
#
loop_
_entity.id
_entity.type
_entity.pdbx_description
1 polymer ?
#
loop_
_entity_poly.entity_id
_entity_poly.type
_entity_poly.pdbx_seq_one_letter_code
_entity_poly.pdbx_strand_id
1 'polypeptide(L)'
;LQYCDMVWICVGTPSNPDGSINLEYVLRCVRQIGMCLRNSDVRPLIVLRSTVLPGTTRGQVIPTFEEASGLKVGRDVHVVFHPEFLREGNAVDDFDHPPKIVVGEARPGAGQRLLEIYEHGYAAPRFRVELEVAELVKYSDNLFHAVKVVFANEIGAMARAVGADARKVADIFCSDTKLNINPYYLRPGFAFGGSCLPKDLRAVLRLASLRSVKVPMLEAVLESNRLLVEQFVTRVLASRARRVGMVGLAFKPNTDDMRESPYVAVAKRLLGEGVTLRIYDPGVDPSRLIGSNKEQVQAALGHLEALLAPSLDDLNDCELVLINHPTVEAQRVQRWLQSGVRVIDLCGIPGIDRHSPGYEGIAW
;
A
#
# COMPACT_ATOMS: atom_id res chain seq x y z
N LEU A 1 -10.98 -22.25 -31.75
CA LEU A 1 -9.68 -21.60 -31.47
C LEU A 1 -8.72 -21.60 -32.69
N GLN A 2 -9.00 -22.31 -33.76
CA GLN A 2 -8.07 -22.51 -34.91
C GLN A 2 -7.60 -21.21 -35.60
N TYR A 3 -8.32 -20.11 -35.43
CA TYR A 3 -8.02 -18.82 -36.06
C TYR A 3 -7.93 -17.66 -35.06
N CYS A 4 -7.71 -17.95 -33.78
CA CYS A 4 -7.67 -16.95 -32.74
C CYS A 4 -6.24 -16.58 -32.35
N ASP A 5 -5.93 -15.30 -32.40
CA ASP A 5 -4.67 -14.75 -31.89
C ASP A 5 -4.69 -14.55 -30.37
N MET A 6 -5.88 -14.32 -29.81
CA MET A 6 -6.11 -14.12 -28.38
C MET A 6 -7.41 -14.79 -27.94
N VAL A 7 -7.42 -15.29 -26.71
CA VAL A 7 -8.61 -15.83 -26.05
C VAL A 7 -8.83 -15.07 -24.74
N TRP A 8 -9.99 -14.44 -24.65
CA TRP A 8 -10.35 -13.63 -23.48
C TRP A 8 -11.30 -14.41 -22.57
N ILE A 9 -10.95 -14.54 -21.29
CA ILE A 9 -11.77 -15.15 -20.26
C ILE A 9 -12.45 -14.02 -19.46
N CYS A 10 -13.75 -13.81 -19.73
CA CYS A 10 -14.53 -12.73 -19.17
C CYS A 10 -15.74 -13.25 -18.35
N VAL A 11 -15.62 -14.46 -17.80
CA VAL A 11 -16.72 -15.09 -17.05
C VAL A 11 -16.87 -14.51 -15.65
N GLY A 12 -18.07 -14.58 -15.08
CA GLY A 12 -18.35 -14.10 -13.73
C GLY A 12 -17.61 -14.89 -12.66
N THR A 13 -17.30 -14.23 -11.56
CA THR A 13 -16.68 -14.80 -10.35
C THR A 13 -17.58 -14.50 -9.14
N PRO A 14 -18.72 -15.23 -8.95
CA PRO A 14 -19.64 -14.97 -7.87
C PRO A 14 -19.03 -15.31 -6.51
N SER A 15 -19.58 -14.72 -5.45
CA SER A 15 -19.17 -15.06 -4.09
C SER A 15 -19.82 -16.37 -3.63
N ASN A 16 -19.05 -17.16 -2.90
CA ASN A 16 -19.54 -18.27 -2.10
C ASN A 16 -20.23 -17.76 -0.80
N PRO A 17 -21.00 -18.59 -0.09
CA PRO A 17 -21.65 -18.18 1.16
C PRO A 17 -20.69 -17.72 2.26
N ASP A 18 -19.45 -18.16 2.25
CA ASP A 18 -18.38 -17.77 3.19
C ASP A 18 -17.64 -16.47 2.79
N GLY A 19 -18.09 -15.82 1.69
CA GLY A 19 -17.48 -14.61 1.15
C GLY A 19 -16.26 -14.87 0.24
N SER A 20 -15.80 -16.09 0.09
CA SER A 20 -14.74 -16.41 -0.87
C SER A 20 -15.22 -16.29 -2.33
N ILE A 21 -14.29 -16.14 -3.25
CA ILE A 21 -14.61 -16.04 -4.68
C ILE A 21 -14.72 -17.46 -5.27
N ASN A 22 -15.84 -17.69 -5.98
CA ASN A 22 -16.03 -18.92 -6.74
C ASN A 22 -15.32 -18.83 -8.09
N LEU A 23 -14.29 -19.63 -8.26
CA LEU A 23 -13.47 -19.67 -9.47
C LEU A 23 -13.91 -20.76 -10.46
N GLU A 24 -14.99 -21.52 -10.18
CA GLU A 24 -15.39 -22.68 -10.98
C GLU A 24 -15.55 -22.34 -12.47
N TYR A 25 -16.20 -21.23 -12.78
CA TYR A 25 -16.40 -20.81 -14.18
C TYR A 25 -15.09 -20.48 -14.87
N VAL A 26 -14.19 -19.77 -14.19
CA VAL A 26 -12.85 -19.44 -14.72
C VAL A 26 -12.06 -20.71 -14.97
N LEU A 27 -11.94 -21.59 -13.99
CA LEU A 27 -11.15 -22.82 -14.11
C LEU A 27 -11.75 -23.79 -15.12
N ARG A 28 -13.09 -23.83 -15.28
CA ARG A 28 -13.75 -24.59 -16.34
C ARG A 28 -13.37 -24.09 -17.73
N CYS A 29 -13.44 -22.77 -17.96
CA CYS A 29 -13.02 -22.16 -19.23
C CYS A 29 -11.54 -22.47 -19.51
N VAL A 30 -10.69 -22.32 -18.51
CA VAL A 30 -9.24 -22.59 -18.62
C VAL A 30 -8.98 -24.04 -19.03
N ARG A 31 -9.65 -25.01 -18.39
CA ARG A 31 -9.54 -26.44 -18.77
C ARG A 31 -9.99 -26.69 -20.21
N GLN A 32 -11.14 -26.12 -20.61
CA GLN A 32 -11.65 -26.26 -21.97
C GLN A 32 -10.68 -25.68 -23.00
N ILE A 33 -10.14 -24.50 -22.76
CA ILE A 33 -9.11 -23.88 -23.62
C ILE A 33 -7.88 -24.79 -23.70
N GLY A 34 -7.39 -25.28 -22.54
CA GLY A 34 -6.25 -26.19 -22.48
C GLY A 34 -6.48 -27.48 -23.28
N MET A 35 -7.63 -28.12 -23.10
CA MET A 35 -7.99 -29.32 -23.88
C MET A 35 -8.01 -29.08 -25.41
N CYS A 36 -8.57 -27.92 -25.83
CA CYS A 36 -8.60 -27.57 -27.25
C CYS A 36 -7.20 -27.31 -27.83
N LEU A 37 -6.26 -26.84 -27.01
CA LEU A 37 -4.88 -26.52 -27.45
C LEU A 37 -3.91 -27.71 -27.36
N ARG A 38 -4.29 -28.77 -26.67
CA ARG A 38 -3.43 -29.96 -26.43
C ARG A 38 -2.83 -30.56 -27.71
N ASN A 39 -3.63 -30.64 -28.76
CA ASN A 39 -3.22 -31.22 -30.06
C ASN A 39 -3.30 -30.19 -31.20
N SER A 40 -3.19 -28.89 -30.87
CA SER A 40 -3.25 -27.81 -31.84
C SER A 40 -1.86 -27.18 -31.99
N ASP A 41 -1.56 -26.67 -33.16
CA ASP A 41 -0.35 -25.87 -33.42
C ASP A 41 -0.58 -24.37 -33.10
N VAL A 42 -1.82 -23.98 -32.88
CA VAL A 42 -2.17 -22.60 -32.57
C VAL A 42 -1.74 -22.25 -31.14
N ARG A 43 -1.13 -21.10 -30.97
CA ARG A 43 -0.63 -20.59 -29.67
C ARG A 43 -1.16 -19.18 -29.40
N PRO A 44 -2.46 -19.07 -29.04
CA PRO A 44 -3.05 -17.76 -28.75
C PRO A 44 -2.51 -17.21 -27.43
N LEU A 45 -2.53 -15.87 -27.30
CA LEU A 45 -2.38 -15.24 -26.01
C LEU A 45 -3.66 -15.49 -25.18
N ILE A 46 -3.52 -16.02 -23.96
CA ILE A 46 -4.65 -16.24 -23.06
C ILE A 46 -4.73 -15.03 -22.12
N VAL A 47 -5.84 -14.31 -22.18
CA VAL A 47 -6.09 -13.11 -21.41
C VAL A 47 -7.17 -13.40 -20.37
N LEU A 48 -6.79 -13.43 -19.10
CA LEU A 48 -7.75 -13.48 -17.99
C LEU A 48 -8.20 -12.05 -17.66
N ARG A 49 -9.52 -11.80 -17.82
CA ARG A 49 -10.13 -10.51 -17.53
C ARG A 49 -11.10 -10.56 -16.35
N SER A 50 -11.54 -11.75 -15.96
CA SER A 50 -12.38 -11.97 -14.78
C SER A 50 -11.66 -11.50 -13.53
N THR A 51 -12.37 -10.80 -12.63
CA THR A 51 -11.82 -10.31 -11.36
C THR A 51 -11.48 -11.49 -10.44
N VAL A 52 -10.20 -11.63 -10.09
CA VAL A 52 -9.69 -12.69 -9.22
C VAL A 52 -8.76 -12.13 -8.17
N LEU A 53 -8.63 -12.83 -7.02
CA LEU A 53 -7.74 -12.42 -5.93
C LEU A 53 -6.26 -12.51 -6.33
N PRO A 54 -5.38 -11.67 -5.75
CA PRO A 54 -3.95 -11.74 -6.00
C PRO A 54 -3.37 -13.14 -5.78
N GLY A 55 -2.55 -13.58 -6.75
CA GLY A 55 -1.96 -14.92 -6.78
C GLY A 55 -2.82 -15.98 -7.48
N THR A 56 -4.07 -15.70 -7.82
CA THR A 56 -4.97 -16.67 -8.47
C THR A 56 -4.48 -17.09 -9.85
N THR A 57 -4.06 -16.15 -10.68
CA THR A 57 -3.58 -16.46 -12.03
C THR A 57 -2.38 -17.38 -11.98
N ARG A 58 -1.39 -17.08 -11.15
CA ARG A 58 -0.19 -17.90 -11.01
C ARG A 58 -0.45 -19.22 -10.30
N GLY A 59 -1.22 -19.20 -9.21
CA GLY A 59 -1.40 -20.36 -8.33
C GLY A 59 -2.47 -21.35 -8.78
N GLN A 60 -3.44 -20.92 -9.60
CA GLN A 60 -4.57 -21.79 -9.99
C GLN A 60 -4.79 -21.83 -11.50
N VAL A 61 -4.83 -20.67 -12.18
CA VAL A 61 -5.16 -20.58 -13.61
C VAL A 61 -4.06 -21.22 -14.46
N ILE A 62 -2.80 -20.83 -14.26
CA ILE A 62 -1.66 -21.38 -15.00
C ILE A 62 -1.52 -22.88 -14.76
N PRO A 63 -1.48 -23.42 -13.54
CA PRO A 63 -1.40 -24.87 -13.32
C PRO A 63 -2.55 -25.65 -13.95
N THR A 64 -3.79 -25.16 -13.83
CA THR A 64 -4.97 -25.79 -14.44
C THR A 64 -4.85 -25.84 -15.97
N PHE A 65 -4.35 -24.76 -16.58
CA PHE A 65 -4.12 -24.72 -18.02
C PHE A 65 -3.02 -25.70 -18.44
N GLU A 66 -1.89 -25.72 -17.75
CA GLU A 66 -0.75 -26.60 -18.05
C GLU A 66 -1.13 -28.09 -17.93
N GLU A 67 -1.89 -28.45 -16.90
CA GLU A 67 -2.42 -29.80 -16.72
C GLU A 67 -3.36 -30.21 -17.87
N ALA A 68 -4.27 -29.32 -18.24
CA ALA A 68 -5.26 -29.61 -19.28
C ALA A 68 -4.64 -29.66 -20.69
N SER A 69 -3.66 -28.82 -20.99
CA SER A 69 -3.06 -28.66 -22.32
C SER A 69 -1.82 -29.53 -22.54
N GLY A 70 -1.05 -29.79 -21.50
CA GLY A 70 0.31 -30.33 -21.58
C GLY A 70 1.36 -29.30 -22.03
N LEU A 71 0.96 -28.06 -22.29
CA LEU A 71 1.83 -26.94 -22.69
C LEU A 71 2.36 -26.22 -21.46
N LYS A 72 3.54 -25.58 -21.59
CA LYS A 72 4.14 -24.77 -20.52
C LYS A 72 3.95 -23.29 -20.77
N VAL A 73 3.35 -22.59 -19.80
CA VAL A 73 3.19 -21.14 -19.83
C VAL A 73 4.55 -20.46 -19.74
N GLY A 74 4.77 -19.48 -20.62
CA GLY A 74 6.02 -18.75 -20.74
C GLY A 74 7.07 -19.41 -21.66
N ARG A 75 6.83 -20.65 -22.11
CA ARG A 75 7.63 -21.32 -23.16
C ARG A 75 6.81 -21.54 -24.44
N ASP A 76 5.67 -22.20 -24.30
CA ASP A 76 4.84 -22.65 -25.43
C ASP A 76 3.68 -21.68 -25.68
N VAL A 77 3.16 -21.03 -24.64
CA VAL A 77 2.04 -20.12 -24.66
C VAL A 77 2.19 -19.06 -23.56
N HIS A 78 1.52 -17.92 -23.72
CA HIS A 78 1.50 -16.88 -22.69
C HIS A 78 0.11 -16.73 -22.07
N VAL A 79 0.09 -16.48 -20.75
CA VAL A 79 -1.10 -16.12 -19.98
C VAL A 79 -0.82 -14.76 -19.35
N VAL A 80 -1.77 -13.84 -19.50
CA VAL A 80 -1.72 -12.51 -18.90
C VAL A 80 -3.00 -12.24 -18.14
N PHE A 81 -2.92 -11.39 -17.12
CA PHE A 81 -4.07 -10.84 -16.42
C PHE A 81 -4.30 -9.41 -16.90
N HIS A 82 -5.52 -9.11 -17.34
CA HIS A 82 -5.88 -7.77 -17.81
C HIS A 82 -7.16 -7.30 -17.15
N PRO A 83 -7.07 -6.62 -15.99
CA PRO A 83 -8.23 -6.15 -15.27
C PRO A 83 -9.07 -5.16 -16.08
N GLU A 84 -10.37 -5.15 -15.81
CA GLU A 84 -11.29 -4.14 -16.32
C GLU A 84 -11.57 -3.09 -15.22
N PHE A 85 -11.84 -1.86 -15.66
CA PHE A 85 -12.21 -0.72 -14.80
C PHE A 85 -13.53 -0.09 -15.28
N LEU A 86 -14.43 -0.95 -15.77
CA LEU A 86 -15.70 -0.57 -16.38
C LEU A 86 -16.76 -0.35 -15.30
N ARG A 87 -17.56 0.69 -15.46
CA ARG A 87 -18.73 0.95 -14.61
C ARG A 87 -19.99 0.42 -15.29
N GLU A 88 -20.83 -0.24 -14.52
CA GLU A 88 -22.14 -0.66 -15.00
C GLU A 88 -22.94 0.59 -15.48
N GLY A 89 -23.56 0.47 -16.65
CA GLY A 89 -24.24 1.59 -17.33
C GLY A 89 -23.36 2.47 -18.21
N ASN A 90 -22.03 2.49 -17.99
CA ASN A 90 -21.07 3.30 -18.76
C ASN A 90 -19.95 2.46 -19.41
N ALA A 91 -20.10 1.14 -19.46
CA ALA A 91 -19.03 0.22 -19.81
C ALA A 91 -18.42 0.45 -21.20
N VAL A 92 -19.18 0.89 -22.17
CA VAL A 92 -18.68 1.20 -23.53
C VAL A 92 -17.79 2.44 -23.51
N ASP A 93 -18.25 3.53 -22.90
CA ASP A 93 -17.47 4.76 -22.77
C ASP A 93 -16.19 4.55 -21.95
N ASP A 94 -16.28 3.79 -20.82
CA ASP A 94 -15.12 3.45 -20.01
C ASP A 94 -14.12 2.53 -20.74
N PHE A 95 -14.59 1.74 -21.71
CA PHE A 95 -13.73 0.93 -22.56
C PHE A 95 -13.04 1.79 -23.64
N ASP A 96 -13.77 2.69 -24.27
CA ASP A 96 -13.26 3.57 -25.33
C ASP A 96 -12.31 4.65 -24.74
N HIS A 97 -12.57 5.10 -23.49
CA HIS A 97 -11.79 6.11 -22.78
C HIS A 97 -11.29 5.59 -21.41
N PRO A 98 -10.48 4.52 -21.38
CA PRO A 98 -10.04 3.93 -20.11
C PRO A 98 -9.13 4.89 -19.33
N PRO A 99 -9.27 5.00 -17.99
CA PRO A 99 -8.39 5.83 -17.17
C PRO A 99 -6.95 5.29 -17.13
N LYS A 100 -6.79 4.00 -17.35
CA LYS A 100 -5.51 3.28 -17.38
C LYS A 100 -5.67 1.91 -18.05
N ILE A 101 -4.59 1.40 -18.62
CA ILE A 101 -4.51 0.06 -19.20
C ILE A 101 -3.44 -0.70 -18.41
N VAL A 102 -3.84 -1.81 -17.78
CA VAL A 102 -2.93 -2.61 -16.93
C VAL A 102 -2.84 -4.02 -17.48
N VAL A 103 -1.62 -4.53 -17.62
CA VAL A 103 -1.35 -5.90 -18.05
C VAL A 103 -0.41 -6.56 -17.05
N GLY A 104 -0.92 -7.56 -16.36
CA GLY A 104 -0.15 -8.43 -15.48
C GLY A 104 0.51 -9.55 -16.27
N GLU A 105 1.81 -9.73 -16.12
CA GLU A 105 2.62 -10.68 -16.87
C GLU A 105 3.29 -11.70 -15.94
N ALA A 106 3.30 -12.98 -16.35
CA ALA A 106 4.09 -14.01 -15.67
C ALA A 106 5.59 -13.88 -16.00
N ARG A 107 5.90 -13.35 -17.18
CA ARG A 107 7.26 -13.02 -17.67
C ARG A 107 7.21 -11.71 -18.44
N PRO A 108 8.22 -10.86 -18.33
CA PRO A 108 8.31 -9.62 -19.09
C PRO A 108 8.14 -9.88 -20.60
N GLY A 109 7.28 -9.10 -21.24
CA GLY A 109 7.01 -9.21 -22.69
C GLY A 109 5.78 -10.04 -23.05
N ALA A 110 5.25 -10.83 -22.13
CA ALA A 110 4.11 -11.72 -22.42
C ALA A 110 2.86 -10.97 -22.90
N GLY A 111 2.64 -9.74 -22.42
CA GLY A 111 1.47 -8.93 -22.74
C GLY A 111 1.65 -7.96 -23.91
N GLN A 112 2.77 -7.99 -24.62
CA GLN A 112 3.05 -7.03 -25.69
C GLN A 112 1.95 -7.05 -26.78
N ARG A 113 1.55 -8.24 -27.25
CA ARG A 113 0.47 -8.37 -28.23
C ARG A 113 -0.87 -7.82 -27.76
N LEU A 114 -1.15 -7.89 -26.46
CA LEU A 114 -2.36 -7.29 -25.90
C LEU A 114 -2.28 -5.76 -25.95
N LEU A 115 -1.14 -5.17 -25.62
CA LEU A 115 -0.95 -3.72 -25.64
C LEU A 115 -1.02 -3.12 -27.05
N GLU A 116 -0.66 -3.90 -28.08
CA GLU A 116 -0.78 -3.48 -29.47
C GLU A 116 -2.24 -3.14 -29.86
N ILE A 117 -3.23 -3.80 -29.27
CA ILE A 117 -4.65 -3.47 -29.46
C ILE A 117 -4.95 -2.01 -29.02
N TYR A 118 -4.23 -1.54 -28.02
CA TYR A 118 -4.42 -0.21 -27.43
C TYR A 118 -3.43 0.84 -27.97
N GLU A 119 -2.60 0.50 -28.98
CA GLU A 119 -1.63 1.46 -29.53
C GLU A 119 -2.28 2.62 -30.27
N HIS A 120 -3.40 2.34 -30.95
CA HIS A 120 -4.11 3.33 -31.71
C HIS A 120 -5.43 3.69 -31.06
N GLY A 121 -5.66 4.99 -30.85
CA GLY A 121 -6.94 5.52 -30.36
C GLY A 121 -7.09 5.63 -28.83
N TYR A 122 -6.13 5.13 -28.03
CA TYR A 122 -6.19 5.19 -26.56
C TYR A 122 -5.09 6.08 -25.99
N ALA A 123 -5.47 7.19 -25.34
CA ALA A 123 -4.54 8.13 -24.69
C ALA A 123 -4.13 7.70 -23.26
N ALA A 124 -4.71 6.61 -22.73
CA ALA A 124 -4.52 6.16 -21.36
C ALA A 124 -3.08 5.70 -21.07
N PRO A 125 -2.55 5.93 -19.85
CA PRO A 125 -1.28 5.38 -19.43
C PRO A 125 -1.34 3.84 -19.41
N ARG A 126 -0.24 3.20 -19.84
CA ARG A 126 -0.12 1.74 -19.95
C ARG A 126 0.88 1.23 -18.95
N PHE A 127 0.49 0.19 -18.22
CA PHE A 127 1.32 -0.44 -17.18
C PHE A 127 1.51 -1.91 -17.48
N ARG A 128 2.76 -2.35 -17.48
CA ARG A 128 3.15 -3.76 -17.52
C ARG A 128 3.76 -4.08 -16.16
N VAL A 129 3.15 -5.01 -15.46
CA VAL A 129 3.48 -5.33 -14.07
C VAL A 129 3.37 -6.84 -13.84
N GLU A 130 3.76 -7.31 -12.69
CA GLU A 130 3.57 -8.69 -12.26
C GLU A 130 2.06 -9.02 -12.17
N LEU A 131 1.72 -10.31 -12.31
CA LEU A 131 0.32 -10.79 -12.23
C LEU A 131 -0.37 -10.32 -10.95
N GLU A 132 0.31 -10.51 -9.82
CA GLU A 132 -0.20 -10.23 -8.48
C GLU A 132 -0.45 -8.73 -8.28
N VAL A 133 0.39 -7.87 -8.86
CA VAL A 133 0.22 -6.41 -8.83
C VAL A 133 -1.03 -6.01 -9.62
N ALA A 134 -1.19 -6.54 -10.84
CA ALA A 134 -2.36 -6.23 -11.66
C ALA A 134 -3.67 -6.71 -11.03
N GLU A 135 -3.66 -7.91 -10.42
CA GLU A 135 -4.79 -8.46 -9.67
C GLU A 135 -5.14 -7.56 -8.47
N LEU A 136 -4.12 -7.11 -7.70
CA LEU A 136 -4.33 -6.26 -6.53
C LEU A 136 -4.83 -4.87 -6.91
N VAL A 137 -4.35 -4.27 -8.01
CA VAL A 137 -4.80 -2.96 -8.49
C VAL A 137 -6.31 -2.95 -8.73
N LYS A 138 -6.89 -4.02 -9.31
CA LYS A 138 -8.34 -4.12 -9.50
C LYS A 138 -9.12 -4.05 -8.19
N TYR A 139 -8.65 -4.78 -7.16
CA TYR A 139 -9.27 -4.73 -5.83
C TYR A 139 -9.07 -3.38 -5.16
N SER A 140 -7.88 -2.79 -5.27
CA SER A 140 -7.59 -1.48 -4.69
C SER A 140 -8.53 -0.40 -5.20
N ASP A 141 -8.82 -0.37 -6.52
CA ASP A 141 -9.79 0.57 -7.09
C ASP A 141 -11.18 0.37 -6.46
N ASN A 142 -11.69 -0.85 -6.46
CA ASN A 142 -13.02 -1.13 -5.94
C ASN A 142 -13.14 -0.83 -4.44
N LEU A 143 -12.13 -1.20 -3.65
CA LEU A 143 -12.09 -0.91 -2.21
C LEU A 143 -12.02 0.59 -1.94
N PHE A 144 -11.21 1.33 -2.71
CA PHE A 144 -11.12 2.79 -2.56
C PHE A 144 -12.41 3.49 -2.95
N HIS A 145 -13.13 2.99 -3.97
CA HIS A 145 -14.47 3.48 -4.29
C HIS A 145 -15.43 3.27 -3.12
N ALA A 146 -15.42 2.09 -2.48
CA ALA A 146 -16.26 1.82 -1.31
C ALA A 146 -15.90 2.73 -0.12
N VAL A 147 -14.61 2.93 0.16
CA VAL A 147 -14.14 3.85 1.21
C VAL A 147 -14.60 5.28 0.95
N LYS A 148 -14.48 5.77 -0.29
CA LYS A 148 -14.96 7.13 -0.66
C LYS A 148 -16.46 7.30 -0.41
N VAL A 149 -17.26 6.31 -0.77
CA VAL A 149 -18.73 6.35 -0.55
C VAL A 149 -19.05 6.39 0.93
N VAL A 150 -18.43 5.52 1.73
CA VAL A 150 -18.68 5.45 3.18
C VAL A 150 -18.20 6.72 3.87
N PHE A 151 -17.00 7.23 3.51
CA PHE A 151 -16.50 8.52 4.02
C PHE A 151 -17.49 9.66 3.75
N ALA A 152 -17.95 9.79 2.51
CA ALA A 152 -18.90 10.83 2.15
C ALA A 152 -20.24 10.71 2.93
N ASN A 153 -20.71 9.48 3.16
CA ASN A 153 -21.94 9.22 3.91
C ASN A 153 -21.78 9.57 5.40
N GLU A 154 -20.65 9.21 6.03
CA GLU A 154 -20.40 9.55 7.44
C GLU A 154 -20.23 11.06 7.63
N ILE A 155 -19.51 11.75 6.72
CA ILE A 155 -19.43 13.22 6.72
C ILE A 155 -20.81 13.86 6.48
N GLY A 156 -21.62 13.26 5.59
CA GLY A 156 -22.99 13.69 5.35
C GLY A 156 -23.89 13.59 6.58
N ALA A 157 -23.76 12.49 7.34
CA ALA A 157 -24.48 12.31 8.60
C ALA A 157 -24.06 13.34 9.67
N MET A 158 -22.77 13.62 9.76
CA MET A 158 -22.23 14.66 10.64
C MET A 158 -22.73 16.06 10.27
N ALA A 159 -22.67 16.40 8.97
CA ALA A 159 -23.17 17.70 8.48
C ALA A 159 -24.64 17.90 8.86
N ARG A 160 -25.48 16.88 8.64
CA ARG A 160 -26.89 16.90 9.03
C ARG A 160 -27.07 17.12 10.54
N ALA A 161 -26.29 16.46 11.36
CA ALA A 161 -26.39 16.55 12.84
C ALA A 161 -26.02 17.94 13.38
N VAL A 162 -25.25 18.72 12.64
CA VAL A 162 -24.86 20.12 12.99
C VAL A 162 -25.61 21.17 12.18
N GLY A 163 -26.59 20.78 11.35
CA GLY A 163 -27.38 21.69 10.53
C GLY A 163 -26.64 22.25 9.31
N ALA A 164 -25.57 21.62 8.86
CA ALA A 164 -24.81 22.00 7.67
C ALA A 164 -25.34 21.31 6.41
N ASP A 165 -25.16 21.94 5.24
CA ASP A 165 -25.47 21.36 3.95
C ASP A 165 -24.34 20.43 3.49
N ALA A 166 -24.61 19.12 3.53
CA ALA A 166 -23.64 18.09 3.17
C ALA A 166 -23.15 18.19 1.71
N ARG A 167 -23.98 18.66 0.78
CA ARG A 167 -23.59 18.82 -0.63
C ARG A 167 -22.56 19.94 -0.78
N LYS A 168 -22.79 21.08 -0.12
CA LYS A 168 -21.81 22.18 -0.11
C LYS A 168 -20.48 21.75 0.52
N VAL A 169 -20.52 20.95 1.59
CA VAL A 169 -19.30 20.37 2.19
C VAL A 169 -18.56 19.50 1.17
N ALA A 170 -19.28 18.62 0.46
CA ALA A 170 -18.69 17.75 -0.56
C ALA A 170 -18.12 18.54 -1.75
N ASP A 171 -18.83 19.55 -2.26
CA ASP A 171 -18.38 20.39 -3.37
C ASP A 171 -17.07 21.12 -3.04
N ILE A 172 -16.99 21.71 -1.83
CA ILE A 172 -15.78 22.40 -1.36
C ILE A 172 -14.66 21.39 -1.16
N PHE A 173 -14.90 20.25 -0.50
CA PHE A 173 -13.91 19.22 -0.27
C PHE A 173 -13.32 18.69 -1.60
N CYS A 174 -14.16 18.40 -2.58
CA CYS A 174 -13.75 17.88 -3.87
C CYS A 174 -13.04 18.90 -4.77
N SER A 175 -13.16 20.22 -4.49
CA SER A 175 -12.46 21.26 -5.25
C SER A 175 -10.94 21.25 -4.99
N ASP A 176 -10.47 20.66 -3.88
CA ASP A 176 -9.06 20.51 -3.60
C ASP A 176 -8.46 19.29 -4.34
N THR A 177 -7.91 19.57 -5.52
CA THR A 177 -7.19 18.57 -6.34
C THR A 177 -5.70 18.50 -6.00
N LYS A 178 -5.21 19.32 -5.06
CA LYS A 178 -3.82 19.32 -4.63
C LYS A 178 -3.54 18.30 -3.53
N LEU A 179 -4.46 18.12 -2.59
CA LEU A 179 -4.32 17.21 -1.45
C LEU A 179 -5.45 16.19 -1.37
N ASN A 180 -6.73 16.63 -1.35
CA ASN A 180 -7.86 15.74 -1.09
C ASN A 180 -8.11 14.74 -2.23
N ILE A 181 -8.15 15.23 -3.46
CA ILE A 181 -8.36 14.39 -4.66
C ILE A 181 -7.04 14.25 -5.42
N ASN A 182 -6.02 13.71 -4.73
CA ASN A 182 -4.65 13.64 -5.21
C ASN A 182 -3.95 12.39 -4.63
N PRO A 183 -2.92 11.81 -5.28
CA PRO A 183 -2.18 10.66 -4.75
C PRO A 183 -1.27 10.98 -3.56
N TYR A 184 -1.21 12.21 -3.06
CA TYR A 184 -0.26 12.66 -2.04
C TYR A 184 -0.23 11.77 -0.78
N TYR A 185 -1.38 11.42 -0.21
CA TYR A 185 -1.49 10.55 0.97
C TYR A 185 -1.84 9.09 0.64
N LEU A 186 -1.83 8.70 -0.61
CA LEU A 186 -2.22 7.33 -1.05
C LEU A 186 -1.02 6.39 -1.24
N ARG A 187 0.18 6.81 -0.90
CA ARG A 187 1.36 5.94 -0.93
C ARG A 187 1.47 5.16 0.37
N PRO A 188 1.69 3.84 0.32
CA PRO A 188 1.99 3.07 1.52
C PRO A 188 3.15 3.69 2.28
N GLY A 189 3.01 3.74 3.61
CA GLY A 189 4.00 4.32 4.51
C GLY A 189 3.72 3.91 5.93
N PHE A 190 4.29 4.64 6.89
CA PHE A 190 4.08 4.37 8.31
C PHE A 190 2.85 5.10 8.86
N ALA A 191 2.56 4.88 10.15
CA ALA A 191 1.44 5.49 10.86
C ALA A 191 1.50 7.02 10.81
N PHE A 192 0.35 7.67 10.73
CA PHE A 192 0.26 9.12 10.83
C PHE A 192 0.35 9.58 12.28
N GLY A 193 0.81 10.82 12.48
CA GLY A 193 0.91 11.48 13.76
C GLY A 193 0.80 12.99 13.63
N GLY A 194 1.41 13.70 14.57
CA GLY A 194 1.40 15.15 14.63
C GLY A 194 0.18 15.69 15.37
N SER A 195 0.16 17.00 15.53
CA SER A 195 -0.83 17.70 16.36
C SER A 195 -2.23 17.82 15.74
N CYS A 196 -2.37 17.61 14.42
CA CYS A 196 -3.62 17.87 13.69
C CYS A 196 -4.46 16.60 13.48
N LEU A 197 -3.98 15.61 12.73
CA LEU A 197 -4.80 14.47 12.31
C LEU A 197 -5.40 13.67 13.46
N PRO A 198 -4.63 13.24 14.49
CA PRO A 198 -5.21 12.50 15.59
C PRO A 198 -6.17 13.33 16.43
N LYS A 199 -5.84 14.62 16.66
CA LYS A 199 -6.66 15.55 17.45
C LYS A 199 -8.02 15.79 16.78
N ASP A 200 -8.02 16.12 15.49
CA ASP A 200 -9.25 16.48 14.76
C ASP A 200 -10.14 15.27 14.60
N LEU A 201 -9.57 14.09 14.34
CA LEU A 201 -10.32 12.84 14.30
C LEU A 201 -11.01 12.55 15.63
N ARG A 202 -10.29 12.65 16.78
CA ARG A 202 -10.91 12.51 18.11
C ARG A 202 -12.00 13.55 18.37
N ALA A 203 -11.81 14.79 17.93
CA ALA A 203 -12.83 15.84 18.09
C ALA A 203 -14.12 15.50 17.32
N VAL A 204 -14.00 15.02 16.08
CA VAL A 204 -15.15 14.58 15.28
C VAL A 204 -15.84 13.37 15.91
N LEU A 205 -15.08 12.36 16.36
CA LEU A 205 -15.64 11.19 17.06
C LEU A 205 -16.39 11.60 18.34
N ARG A 206 -15.85 12.54 19.11
CA ARG A 206 -16.54 13.07 20.29
C ARG A 206 -17.82 13.80 19.92
N LEU A 207 -17.81 14.63 18.88
CA LEU A 207 -19.00 15.32 18.39
C LEU A 207 -20.05 14.30 17.88
N ALA A 208 -19.64 13.29 17.12
CA ALA A 208 -20.52 12.22 16.66
C ALA A 208 -21.22 11.53 17.83
N SER A 209 -20.46 11.16 18.88
CA SER A 209 -21.00 10.59 20.11
C SER A 209 -22.03 11.50 20.78
N LEU A 210 -21.74 12.78 20.92
CA LEU A 210 -22.66 13.77 21.54
C LEU A 210 -23.94 13.98 20.71
N ARG A 211 -23.88 13.76 19.41
CA ARG A 211 -25.02 13.89 18.48
C ARG A 211 -25.69 12.56 18.15
N SER A 212 -25.26 11.48 18.78
CA SER A 212 -25.76 10.12 18.52
C SER A 212 -25.64 9.69 17.04
N VAL A 213 -24.61 10.21 16.34
CA VAL A 213 -24.26 9.81 14.96
C VAL A 213 -23.28 8.63 15.00
N LYS A 214 -23.53 7.60 14.21
CA LYS A 214 -22.61 6.46 14.07
C LYS A 214 -21.67 6.69 12.90
N VAL A 215 -20.36 6.56 13.16
CA VAL A 215 -19.27 6.80 12.19
C VAL A 215 -18.20 5.71 12.31
N PRO A 216 -18.58 4.43 12.10
CA PRO A 216 -17.71 3.28 12.39
C PRO A 216 -16.42 3.27 11.57
N MET A 217 -16.44 3.80 10.34
CA MET A 217 -15.23 3.91 9.53
C MET A 217 -14.23 4.88 10.16
N LEU A 218 -14.69 6.07 10.57
CA LEU A 218 -13.82 7.06 11.22
C LEU A 218 -13.32 6.56 12.58
N GLU A 219 -14.15 5.81 13.34
CA GLU A 219 -13.74 5.13 14.58
C GLU A 219 -12.59 4.16 14.32
N ALA A 220 -12.67 3.38 13.25
CA ALA A 220 -11.65 2.40 12.90
C ALA A 220 -10.31 3.00 12.46
N VAL A 221 -10.27 4.26 12.00
CA VAL A 221 -9.03 4.90 11.51
C VAL A 221 -7.96 5.00 12.60
N LEU A 222 -8.33 5.45 13.82
CA LEU A 222 -7.37 5.53 14.93
C LEU A 222 -6.87 4.16 15.36
N GLU A 223 -7.76 3.18 15.40
CA GLU A 223 -7.39 1.80 15.77
C GLU A 223 -6.48 1.17 14.72
N SER A 224 -6.77 1.35 13.44
CA SER A 224 -5.91 0.88 12.35
C SER A 224 -4.52 1.50 12.43
N ASN A 225 -4.44 2.82 12.70
CA ASN A 225 -3.17 3.52 12.87
C ASN A 225 -2.36 3.02 14.09
N ARG A 226 -3.04 2.75 15.20
CA ARG A 226 -2.42 2.19 16.42
C ARG A 226 -1.87 0.77 16.18
N LEU A 227 -2.68 -0.08 15.51
CA LEU A 227 -2.28 -1.45 15.20
C LEU A 227 -1.04 -1.50 14.30
N LEU A 228 -0.92 -0.58 13.34
CA LEU A 228 0.27 -0.48 12.48
C LEU A 228 1.54 -0.23 13.31
N VAL A 229 1.48 0.66 14.30
CA VAL A 229 2.60 0.93 15.22
C VAL A 229 2.96 -0.33 16.03
N GLU A 230 1.97 -1.04 16.56
CA GLU A 230 2.21 -2.25 17.35
C GLU A 230 2.80 -3.40 16.53
N GLN A 231 2.27 -3.61 15.33
CA GLN A 231 2.80 -4.61 14.38
C GLN A 231 4.26 -4.30 14.02
N PHE A 232 4.57 -3.02 13.81
CA PHE A 232 5.93 -2.60 13.52
C PHE A 232 6.88 -2.84 14.70
N VAL A 233 6.48 -2.47 15.92
CA VAL A 233 7.26 -2.77 17.14
C VAL A 233 7.50 -4.27 17.27
N THR A 234 6.47 -5.10 17.09
CA THR A 234 6.59 -6.55 17.11
C THR A 234 7.61 -7.06 16.10
N ARG A 235 7.59 -6.52 14.88
CA ARG A 235 8.56 -6.85 13.82
C ARG A 235 10.00 -6.48 14.22
N VAL A 236 10.20 -5.29 14.79
CA VAL A 236 11.51 -4.85 15.29
C VAL A 236 12.02 -5.76 16.41
N LEU A 237 11.17 -6.09 17.38
CA LEU A 237 11.54 -6.99 18.50
C LEU A 237 11.84 -8.43 18.03
N ALA A 238 11.09 -8.93 17.02
CA ALA A 238 11.35 -10.23 16.41
C ALA A 238 12.73 -10.32 15.75
N SER A 239 13.33 -9.18 15.38
CA SER A 239 14.69 -9.10 14.85
C SER A 239 15.78 -9.44 15.89
N ARG A 240 15.43 -9.42 17.18
CA ARG A 240 16.33 -9.63 18.33
C ARG A 240 17.51 -8.65 18.41
N ALA A 241 17.45 -7.52 17.71
CA ALA A 241 18.45 -6.47 17.83
C ALA A 241 18.36 -5.81 19.21
N ARG A 242 19.49 -5.73 19.89
CA ARG A 242 19.62 -5.10 21.22
C ARG A 242 19.99 -3.62 21.13
N ARG A 243 20.73 -3.25 20.09
CA ARG A 243 21.10 -1.85 19.79
C ARG A 243 20.43 -1.45 18.49
N VAL A 244 19.49 -0.51 18.60
CA VAL A 244 18.69 -0.03 17.46
C VAL A 244 18.94 1.45 17.26
N GLY A 245 19.30 1.81 16.03
CA GLY A 245 19.37 3.20 15.57
C GLY A 245 18.04 3.66 15.00
N MET A 246 17.67 4.90 15.22
CA MET A 246 16.50 5.53 14.58
C MET A 246 16.94 6.81 13.88
N VAL A 247 16.53 6.99 12.63
CA VAL A 247 16.76 8.22 11.87
C VAL A 247 15.43 8.95 11.69
N GLY A 248 15.22 9.99 12.52
CA GLY A 248 13.98 10.73 12.63
C GLY A 248 13.13 10.29 13.82
N LEU A 249 12.73 11.27 14.62
CA LEU A 249 11.89 11.11 15.80
C LEU A 249 10.64 12.00 15.74
N ALA A 250 10.75 13.18 15.16
CA ALA A 250 9.63 14.07 14.90
C ALA A 250 8.59 13.42 13.98
N PHE A 251 7.34 13.87 13.99
CA PHE A 251 6.28 13.23 13.19
C PHE A 251 6.50 13.39 11.66
N LYS A 252 7.35 14.31 11.25
CA LYS A 252 7.80 14.50 9.87
C LYS A 252 9.20 15.17 9.84
N PRO A 253 9.94 15.07 8.72
CA PRO A 253 11.25 15.72 8.61
C PRO A 253 11.17 17.25 8.69
N ASN A 254 12.29 17.88 9.07
CA ASN A 254 12.46 19.33 9.16
C ASN A 254 11.51 20.03 10.16
N THR A 255 11.17 19.37 11.25
CA THR A 255 10.43 19.95 12.38
C THR A 255 10.92 19.34 13.69
N ASP A 256 10.71 20.05 14.79
CA ASP A 256 10.92 19.57 16.15
C ASP A 256 9.63 19.06 16.80
N ASP A 257 8.53 19.03 16.05
CA ASP A 257 7.22 18.62 16.59
C ASP A 257 7.16 17.08 16.73
N MET A 258 7.24 16.65 17.98
CA MET A 258 7.16 15.24 18.37
C MET A 258 5.78 14.84 18.93
N ARG A 259 4.84 15.79 18.96
CA ARG A 259 3.49 15.54 19.50
C ARG A 259 2.80 14.42 18.70
N GLU A 260 2.41 13.39 19.44
CA GLU A 260 1.78 12.19 18.84
C GLU A 260 2.57 11.59 17.66
N SER A 261 3.89 11.76 17.65
CA SER A 261 4.73 11.12 16.67
C SER A 261 4.66 9.59 16.85
N PRO A 262 4.35 8.82 15.79
CA PRO A 262 4.37 7.38 15.86
C PRO A 262 5.79 6.84 16.13
N TYR A 263 6.82 7.59 15.79
CA TYR A 263 8.21 7.23 16.05
C TYR A 263 8.58 7.36 17.52
N VAL A 264 8.01 8.37 18.23
CA VAL A 264 8.09 8.49 19.68
C VAL A 264 7.39 7.29 20.35
N ALA A 265 6.24 6.87 19.83
CA ALA A 265 5.54 5.70 20.36
C ALA A 265 6.37 4.41 20.16
N VAL A 266 7.01 4.21 18.99
CA VAL A 266 7.94 3.11 18.73
C VAL A 266 9.13 3.17 19.70
N ALA A 267 9.80 4.32 19.83
CA ALA A 267 10.94 4.49 20.72
C ALA A 267 10.59 4.12 22.18
N LYS A 268 9.45 4.64 22.67
CA LYS A 268 8.96 4.34 24.03
C LYS A 268 8.76 2.82 24.23
N ARG A 269 8.16 2.14 23.30
CA ARG A 269 7.91 0.70 23.38
C ARG A 269 9.22 -0.09 23.34
N LEU A 270 10.15 0.23 22.46
CA LEU A 270 11.45 -0.44 22.36
C LEU A 270 12.28 -0.25 23.64
N LEU A 271 12.30 0.95 24.22
CA LEU A 271 12.93 1.24 25.50
C LEU A 271 12.32 0.38 26.64
N GLY A 272 10.98 0.29 26.67
CA GLY A 272 10.26 -0.52 27.66
C GLY A 272 10.58 -2.02 27.56
N GLU A 273 10.97 -2.50 26.39
CA GLU A 273 11.42 -3.89 26.15
C GLU A 273 12.95 -4.08 26.34
N GLY A 274 13.65 -3.06 26.87
CA GLY A 274 15.07 -3.13 27.16
C GLY A 274 16.00 -2.99 25.95
N VAL A 275 15.51 -2.47 24.84
CA VAL A 275 16.34 -2.16 23.66
C VAL A 275 17.12 -0.87 23.91
N THR A 276 18.41 -0.88 23.63
CA THR A 276 19.25 0.31 23.65
C THR A 276 19.03 1.12 22.38
N LEU A 277 18.55 2.36 22.50
CA LEU A 277 18.28 3.23 21.37
C LEU A 277 19.35 4.31 21.18
N ARG A 278 19.65 4.60 19.91
CA ARG A 278 20.37 5.79 19.46
C ARG A 278 19.51 6.47 18.39
N ILE A 279 19.23 7.74 18.57
CA ILE A 279 18.27 8.47 17.70
C ILE A 279 19.00 9.66 17.07
N TYR A 280 19.06 9.67 15.75
CA TYR A 280 19.53 10.83 15.00
C TYR A 280 18.35 11.57 14.38
N ASP A 281 18.11 12.79 14.81
CA ASP A 281 17.15 13.69 14.19
C ASP A 281 17.69 15.11 14.25
N PRO A 282 18.18 15.67 13.12
CA PRO A 282 18.80 16.99 13.08
C PRO A 282 17.79 18.13 13.32
N GLY A 283 16.47 17.86 13.23
CA GLY A 283 15.41 18.83 13.54
C GLY A 283 15.10 18.95 15.04
N VAL A 284 15.59 18.00 15.86
CA VAL A 284 15.26 17.92 17.29
C VAL A 284 16.40 18.45 18.14
N ASP A 285 16.17 19.62 18.76
CA ASP A 285 17.06 20.20 19.75
C ASP A 285 16.33 20.27 21.11
N PRO A 286 16.73 19.45 22.10
CA PRO A 286 16.09 19.42 23.43
C PRO A 286 16.02 20.78 24.12
N SER A 287 17.01 21.65 23.87
CA SER A 287 17.06 22.99 24.50
C SER A 287 16.00 23.94 23.94
N ARG A 288 15.47 23.70 22.77
CA ARG A 288 14.46 24.51 22.10
C ARG A 288 13.03 24.00 22.30
N LEU A 289 12.86 22.80 22.85
CA LEU A 289 11.53 22.24 23.10
C LEU A 289 10.79 23.06 24.16
N ILE A 290 9.57 23.46 23.86
CA ILE A 290 8.71 24.28 24.74
C ILE A 290 7.30 23.69 24.84
N GLY A 291 6.58 24.07 25.93
CA GLY A 291 5.16 23.77 26.13
C GLY A 291 4.82 22.28 26.03
N SER A 292 3.67 21.96 25.46
CA SER A 292 3.13 20.61 25.39
C SER A 292 4.02 19.63 24.59
N ASN A 293 4.84 20.11 23.63
CA ASN A 293 5.79 19.27 22.92
C ASN A 293 6.87 18.73 23.87
N LYS A 294 7.44 19.59 24.71
CA LYS A 294 8.42 19.19 25.73
C LYS A 294 7.83 18.22 26.74
N GLU A 295 6.65 18.55 27.28
CA GLU A 295 5.97 17.72 28.29
C GLU A 295 5.68 16.31 27.78
N GLN A 296 5.12 16.18 26.57
CA GLN A 296 4.79 14.89 25.99
C GLN A 296 6.04 14.02 25.74
N VAL A 297 7.12 14.62 25.25
CA VAL A 297 8.37 13.88 24.99
C VAL A 297 9.04 13.45 26.30
N GLN A 298 9.08 14.33 27.30
CA GLN A 298 9.62 13.96 28.62
C GLN A 298 8.81 12.84 29.28
N ALA A 299 7.48 12.89 29.19
CA ALA A 299 6.61 11.83 29.70
C ALA A 299 6.76 10.50 28.91
N ALA A 300 7.12 10.55 27.62
CA ALA A 300 7.25 9.38 26.78
C ALA A 300 8.64 8.72 26.90
N LEU A 301 9.72 9.49 26.86
CA LEU A 301 11.10 9.02 26.68
C LEU A 301 12.00 9.35 27.87
N GLY A 302 11.54 10.14 28.86
CA GLY A 302 12.35 10.52 30.01
C GLY A 302 13.53 11.42 29.62
N HIS A 303 14.73 10.85 29.53
CA HIS A 303 15.96 11.58 29.21
C HIS A 303 16.25 11.57 27.71
N LEU A 304 15.53 12.36 26.91
CA LEU A 304 15.72 12.42 25.46
C LEU A 304 17.17 12.72 25.06
N GLU A 305 17.85 13.61 25.78
CA GLU A 305 19.24 14.02 25.49
C GLU A 305 20.22 12.82 25.47
N ALA A 306 20.00 11.82 26.34
CA ALA A 306 20.83 10.63 26.41
C ALA A 306 20.60 9.67 25.22
N LEU A 307 19.47 9.81 24.53
CA LEU A 307 19.12 8.97 23.38
C LEU A 307 19.59 9.59 22.06
N LEU A 308 19.76 10.91 22.01
CA LEU A 308 20.14 11.61 20.78
C LEU A 308 21.59 11.32 20.40
N ALA A 309 21.79 10.97 19.16
CA ALA A 309 23.06 10.80 18.50
C ALA A 309 23.46 12.11 17.80
N PRO A 310 24.67 12.66 18.05
CA PRO A 310 25.13 13.88 17.40
C PRO A 310 25.28 13.75 15.89
N SER A 311 25.54 12.54 15.41
CA SER A 311 25.75 12.28 13.99
C SER A 311 25.20 10.90 13.56
N LEU A 312 25.06 10.70 12.25
CA LEU A 312 24.72 9.38 11.70
C LEU A 312 25.83 8.33 11.93
N ASP A 313 27.05 8.75 12.21
CA ASP A 313 28.17 7.84 12.50
C ASP A 313 27.97 7.12 13.83
N ASP A 314 27.29 7.75 14.78
CA ASP A 314 26.96 7.13 16.08
C ASP A 314 25.96 5.97 15.96
N LEU A 315 25.36 5.76 14.78
CA LEU A 315 24.49 4.61 14.49
C LEU A 315 25.25 3.42 13.88
N ASN A 316 26.54 3.56 13.56
CA ASN A 316 27.31 2.48 12.94
C ASN A 316 27.47 1.23 13.83
N ASP A 317 27.38 1.40 15.16
CA ASP A 317 27.45 0.30 16.13
C ASP A 317 26.10 -0.36 16.40
N CYS A 318 25.03 0.11 15.77
CA CYS A 318 23.71 -0.49 15.89
C CYS A 318 23.62 -1.79 15.08
N GLU A 319 22.79 -2.72 15.53
CA GLU A 319 22.52 -4.00 14.86
C GLU A 319 21.39 -3.85 13.82
N LEU A 320 20.55 -2.83 14.04
CA LEU A 320 19.41 -2.49 13.19
C LEU A 320 19.23 -0.97 13.16
N VAL A 321 18.98 -0.42 11.99
CA VAL A 321 18.63 1.02 11.82
C VAL A 321 17.25 1.14 11.21
N LEU A 322 16.39 1.94 11.86
CA LEU A 322 15.06 2.31 11.39
C LEU A 322 15.15 3.68 10.70
N ILE A 323 14.79 3.74 9.42
CA ILE A 323 14.80 5.01 8.67
C ILE A 323 13.38 5.54 8.62
N ASN A 324 13.09 6.49 9.51
CA ASN A 324 11.77 7.11 9.66
C ASN A 324 11.62 8.38 8.79
N HIS A 325 12.75 9.05 8.52
CA HIS A 325 12.81 10.26 7.70
C HIS A 325 13.78 10.08 6.53
N PRO A 326 13.49 10.64 5.34
CA PRO A 326 14.35 10.54 4.16
C PRO A 326 15.53 11.54 4.23
N THR A 327 16.19 11.61 5.39
CA THR A 327 17.34 12.49 5.67
C THR A 327 18.68 11.76 5.53
N VAL A 328 18.64 10.53 4.99
CA VAL A 328 19.82 9.68 4.77
C VAL A 328 20.00 9.42 3.28
N GLU A 329 21.22 9.55 2.82
CA GLU A 329 21.60 9.21 1.44
C GLU A 329 21.74 7.70 1.22
N ALA A 330 21.43 7.23 0.02
CA ALA A 330 21.53 5.83 -0.38
C ALA A 330 22.93 5.24 -0.08
N GLN A 331 24.00 6.01 -0.28
CA GLN A 331 25.37 5.58 0.00
C GLN A 331 25.60 5.25 1.48
N ARG A 332 24.95 5.97 2.40
CA ARG A 332 25.03 5.67 3.84
C ARG A 332 24.32 4.36 4.14
N VAL A 333 23.12 4.15 3.60
CA VAL A 333 22.38 2.90 3.76
C VAL A 333 23.20 1.71 3.25
N GLN A 334 23.80 1.84 2.07
CA GLN A 334 24.66 0.80 1.49
C GLN A 334 25.87 0.47 2.39
N ARG A 335 26.51 1.48 3.02
CA ARG A 335 27.60 1.27 3.97
C ARG A 335 27.15 0.49 5.20
N TRP A 336 25.98 0.81 5.77
CA TRP A 336 25.42 0.05 6.88
C TRP A 336 25.20 -1.42 6.51
N LEU A 337 24.56 -1.67 5.37
CA LEU A 337 24.32 -3.05 4.88
C LEU A 337 25.63 -3.82 4.67
N GLN A 338 26.65 -3.18 4.08
CA GLN A 338 27.98 -3.77 3.86
C GLN A 338 28.71 -4.09 5.18
N SER A 339 28.47 -3.32 6.24
CA SER A 339 29.02 -3.58 7.57
C SER A 339 28.18 -4.57 8.41
N GLY A 340 27.09 -5.12 7.84
CA GLY A 340 26.23 -6.09 8.51
C GLY A 340 25.12 -5.48 9.36
N VAL A 341 24.96 -4.16 9.35
CA VAL A 341 23.81 -3.48 9.99
C VAL A 341 22.56 -3.71 9.15
N ARG A 342 21.51 -4.21 9.77
CA ARG A 342 20.20 -4.34 9.09
C ARG A 342 19.48 -3.00 9.04
N VAL A 343 18.66 -2.80 8.02
CA VAL A 343 17.91 -1.56 7.80
C VAL A 343 16.44 -1.86 7.56
N ILE A 344 15.56 -1.19 8.30
CA ILE A 344 14.13 -1.12 7.96
C ILE A 344 13.82 0.33 7.54
N ASP A 345 13.42 0.48 6.28
CA ASP A 345 13.13 1.77 5.67
C ASP A 345 11.61 2.01 5.62
N LEU A 346 11.15 3.07 6.30
CA LEU A 346 9.74 3.48 6.32
C LEU A 346 9.43 4.56 5.27
N CYS A 347 10.45 5.07 4.57
CA CYS A 347 10.34 6.22 3.68
C CYS A 347 10.49 5.87 2.20
N GLY A 348 11.17 4.75 1.88
CA GLY A 348 11.52 4.39 0.51
C GLY A 348 12.68 5.23 -0.04
N ILE A 349 13.87 5.13 0.56
CA ILE A 349 15.06 5.86 0.10
C ILE A 349 15.35 5.50 -1.37
N PRO A 350 15.44 6.51 -2.26
CA PRO A 350 15.74 6.26 -3.67
C PRO A 350 17.13 5.67 -3.86
N GLY A 351 17.30 4.81 -4.86
CA GLY A 351 18.62 4.28 -5.25
C GLY A 351 19.11 3.11 -4.39
N ILE A 352 18.27 2.53 -3.54
CA ILE A 352 18.56 1.28 -2.83
C ILE A 352 17.93 0.11 -3.59
N ASP A 353 18.72 -0.93 -3.80
CA ASP A 353 18.17 -2.21 -4.26
C ASP A 353 17.35 -2.86 -3.13
N ARG A 354 16.05 -3.02 -3.38
CA ARG A 354 15.08 -3.56 -2.42
C ARG A 354 15.34 -5.03 -2.05
N HIS A 355 16.13 -5.73 -2.85
CA HIS A 355 16.53 -7.13 -2.60
C HIS A 355 17.88 -7.25 -1.89
N SER A 356 18.50 -6.13 -1.50
CA SER A 356 19.76 -6.16 -0.76
C SER A 356 19.61 -6.93 0.56
N PRO A 357 20.52 -7.89 0.87
CA PRO A 357 20.50 -8.60 2.14
C PRO A 357 20.53 -7.63 3.32
N GLY A 358 19.63 -7.83 4.27
CA GLY A 358 19.52 -6.97 5.46
C GLY A 358 18.72 -5.68 5.28
N TYR A 359 18.22 -5.39 4.07
CA TYR A 359 17.31 -4.27 3.82
C TYR A 359 15.86 -4.73 3.73
N GLU A 360 14.98 -4.01 4.39
CA GLU A 360 13.54 -4.23 4.36
C GLU A 360 12.80 -2.90 4.25
N GLY A 361 11.78 -2.82 3.40
CA GLY A 361 10.81 -1.73 3.40
C GLY A 361 9.61 -2.01 4.31
N ILE A 362 8.78 -0.97 4.58
CA ILE A 362 7.57 -1.15 5.38
C ILE A 362 6.49 -1.93 4.61
N ALA A 363 6.37 -1.72 3.30
CA ALA A 363 5.34 -2.29 2.43
C ALA A 363 5.86 -2.66 1.02
N TRP A 364 7.15 -2.81 0.85
CA TRP A 364 7.78 -3.18 -0.42
C TRP A 364 8.98 -4.12 -0.24
#